data_335c0fa4de03f5c28081eb91a1b441e3
#
_entry.id   335c0fa4de03f5c28081eb91a1b441e3
#
_cell.length_a   1.000
_cell.length_b   1.000
_cell.length_c   1.000
_cell.angle_alpha   90.00
_cell.angle_beta   90.00
_cell.angle_gamma   90.00
#
_symmetry.space_group_name_H-M   'P 1'
#
loop_
_entity.id
_entity.type
_entity.pdbx_description
1 polymer ?
#
loop_
_entity_poly.entity_id
_entity_poly.type
_entity_poly.pdbx_seq_one_letter_code
_entity_poly.pdbx_strand_id
1 'polypeptide(L)'
;MAETKNLLLFRKWDLSDVEVVDPGLKTAISLRKQILPYTFGRSALKRFNKADVNIVERLINKSMHFGKKYAKNTGRMTGKKTKLINTVKTAFDIIALKTGQNPVQVLVKAIEFSAPTEDTTRIVYGGTTYHVSVDVAPIRRVDLALKFISDAIKEATFSNPKPIEEHMAEQLMLAANNDPSAPSVKKKNELERIAQASR
;
A
#
# COMPACT_ATOMS: atom_id res chain seq x y z
N MET A 1 7.41 -32.85 -16.58
CA MET A 1 7.25 -31.73 -15.61
C MET A 1 7.25 -30.46 -16.43
N ALA A 2 6.14 -29.70 -16.45
CA ALA A 2 6.08 -28.44 -17.18
C ALA A 2 7.07 -27.45 -16.54
N GLU A 3 8.02 -26.96 -17.31
CA GLU A 3 8.89 -25.86 -16.92
C GLU A 3 8.00 -24.70 -16.42
N THR A 4 8.06 -24.38 -15.15
CA THR A 4 7.42 -23.19 -14.60
C THR A 4 8.17 -22.01 -15.20
N LYS A 5 7.74 -21.54 -16.38
CA LYS A 5 8.23 -20.29 -16.97
C LYS A 5 8.19 -19.23 -15.87
N ASN A 6 9.30 -18.58 -15.59
CA ASN A 6 9.38 -17.50 -14.62
C ASN A 6 8.40 -16.40 -15.03
N LEU A 7 7.24 -16.36 -14.34
CA LEU A 7 6.21 -15.37 -14.58
C LEU A 7 6.68 -14.05 -13.95
N LEU A 8 7.14 -13.13 -14.80
CA LEU A 8 7.59 -11.80 -14.38
C LEU A 8 6.41 -10.82 -14.33
N LEU A 9 6.30 -10.08 -13.25
CA LEU A 9 5.31 -8.98 -13.11
C LEU A 9 5.60 -7.93 -14.19
N PHE A 10 4.56 -7.54 -14.94
CA PHE A 10 4.66 -6.63 -16.10
C PHE A 10 5.67 -7.10 -17.16
N ARG A 11 6.03 -8.40 -17.19
CA ARG A 11 7.09 -9.00 -18.02
C ARG A 11 8.52 -8.41 -17.74
N LYS A 12 8.74 -7.80 -16.58
CA LYS A 12 10.00 -7.14 -16.21
C LYS A 12 10.54 -7.60 -14.86
N TRP A 13 9.69 -7.69 -13.83
CA TRP A 13 10.11 -7.81 -12.43
C TRP A 13 9.87 -9.22 -11.89
N ASP A 14 10.90 -9.84 -11.34
CA ASP A 14 10.77 -11.10 -10.61
C ASP A 14 10.27 -10.83 -9.19
N LEU A 15 9.35 -11.68 -8.72
CA LEU A 15 8.81 -11.63 -7.37
C LEU A 15 9.46 -12.65 -6.44
N SER A 16 10.36 -13.52 -6.97
CA SER A 16 11.01 -14.57 -6.18
C SER A 16 12.01 -14.02 -5.18
N ASP A 17 12.68 -12.94 -5.54
CA ASP A 17 13.76 -12.32 -4.75
C ASP A 17 13.25 -11.27 -3.76
N VAL A 18 11.92 -11.11 -3.70
CA VAL A 18 11.29 -10.12 -2.82
C VAL A 18 11.04 -10.74 -1.45
N GLU A 19 11.65 -10.19 -0.43
CA GLU A 19 11.53 -10.63 0.95
C GLU A 19 10.66 -9.68 1.77
N VAL A 20 9.83 -10.27 2.65
CA VAL A 20 9.08 -9.55 3.69
C VAL A 20 9.82 -9.75 5.01
N VAL A 21 10.36 -8.67 5.56
CA VAL A 21 11.18 -8.71 6.79
C VAL A 21 10.29 -8.80 8.03
N ASP A 22 9.17 -8.05 8.07
CA ASP A 22 8.23 -8.11 9.21
C ASP A 22 7.46 -9.45 9.23
N PRO A 23 7.72 -10.34 10.21
CA PRO A 23 7.03 -11.63 10.30
C PRO A 23 5.52 -11.47 10.49
N GLY A 24 5.09 -10.37 11.12
CA GLY A 24 3.66 -10.07 11.32
C GLY A 24 2.92 -9.75 10.03
N LEU A 25 3.62 -9.29 8.99
CA LEU A 25 3.01 -8.96 7.70
C LEU A 25 3.15 -10.07 6.65
N LYS A 26 4.01 -11.05 6.90
CA LYS A 26 4.34 -12.12 5.94
C LYS A 26 3.10 -12.90 5.46
N THR A 27 2.11 -13.10 6.32
CA THR A 27 0.86 -13.78 5.98
C THR A 27 -0.16 -12.88 5.28
N ALA A 28 0.00 -11.56 5.39
CA ALA A 28 -0.95 -10.56 4.85
C ALA A 28 -0.48 -9.95 3.52
N ILE A 29 0.80 -10.12 3.16
CA ILE A 29 1.37 -9.66 1.89
C ILE A 29 1.52 -10.84 0.95
N SER A 30 0.75 -10.86 -0.14
CA SER A 30 0.86 -11.88 -1.17
C SER A 30 1.76 -11.41 -2.31
N LEU A 31 2.81 -12.18 -2.60
CA LEU A 31 3.73 -12.01 -3.72
C LEU A 31 3.45 -13.03 -4.83
N ARG A 32 2.18 -13.40 -5.03
CA ARG A 32 1.80 -14.37 -6.04
C ARG A 32 2.30 -13.96 -7.43
N LYS A 33 3.00 -14.88 -8.09
CA LYS A 33 3.54 -14.65 -9.44
C LYS A 33 2.41 -14.49 -10.45
N GLN A 34 2.39 -13.36 -11.14
CA GLN A 34 1.43 -13.06 -12.22
C GLN A 34 2.01 -11.98 -13.14
N ILE A 35 1.67 -12.06 -14.43
CA ILE A 35 2.14 -11.09 -15.43
C ILE A 35 1.41 -9.75 -15.25
N LEU A 36 0.09 -9.80 -15.10
CA LEU A 36 -0.76 -8.63 -14.92
C LEU A 36 -1.48 -8.70 -13.57
N PRO A 37 -1.34 -7.69 -12.70
CA PRO A 37 -1.98 -7.66 -11.40
C PRO A 37 -3.48 -7.33 -11.53
N TYR A 38 -4.27 -8.32 -11.94
CA TYR A 38 -5.71 -8.17 -12.16
C TYR A 38 -6.48 -9.47 -11.86
N THR A 39 -7.25 -9.48 -10.77
CA THR A 39 -8.04 -10.64 -10.32
C THR A 39 -9.51 -10.60 -10.76
N PHE A 40 -9.95 -9.59 -11.52
CA PHE A 40 -11.34 -9.42 -11.98
C PHE A 40 -12.39 -9.47 -10.85
N GLY A 41 -12.02 -9.04 -9.63
CA GLY A 41 -12.92 -9.01 -8.48
C GLY A 41 -13.19 -10.37 -7.81
N ARG A 42 -12.56 -11.45 -8.23
CA ARG A 42 -12.76 -12.81 -7.66
C ARG A 42 -12.40 -12.91 -6.18
N SER A 43 -11.56 -12.02 -5.68
CA SER A 43 -11.17 -11.95 -4.26
C SER A 43 -12.33 -11.53 -3.34
N ALA A 44 -13.40 -10.95 -3.86
CA ALA A 44 -14.55 -10.51 -3.06
C ALA A 44 -15.50 -11.63 -2.63
N LEU A 45 -15.35 -12.84 -3.19
CA LEU A 45 -16.27 -13.97 -2.95
C LEU A 45 -16.16 -14.55 -1.53
N LYS A 46 -14.97 -14.52 -0.92
CA LYS A 46 -14.72 -15.10 0.41
C LYS A 46 -14.13 -14.06 1.35
N ARG A 47 -14.52 -14.16 2.63
CA ARG A 47 -13.94 -13.34 3.71
C ARG A 47 -12.42 -13.58 3.79
N PHE A 48 -11.67 -12.52 3.98
CA PHE A 48 -10.18 -12.49 4.04
C PHE A 48 -9.43 -12.87 2.75
N ASN A 49 -10.11 -13.24 1.70
CA ASN A 49 -9.48 -13.62 0.42
C ASN A 49 -8.66 -12.46 -0.23
N LYS A 50 -8.82 -11.24 0.25
CA LYS A 50 -7.97 -10.12 -0.16
C LYS A 50 -6.50 -10.28 0.24
N ALA A 51 -6.18 -11.11 1.23
CA ALA A 51 -4.79 -11.41 1.60
C ALA A 51 -4.06 -12.17 0.48
N ASP A 52 -4.78 -12.98 -0.32
CA ASP A 52 -4.22 -13.75 -1.43
C ASP A 52 -4.02 -12.90 -2.70
N VAL A 53 -4.57 -11.69 -2.72
CA VAL A 53 -4.40 -10.75 -3.84
C VAL A 53 -3.00 -10.18 -3.82
N ASN A 54 -2.32 -10.20 -4.98
CA ASN A 54 -0.99 -9.62 -5.11
C ASN A 54 -0.94 -8.18 -4.59
N ILE A 55 0.11 -7.87 -3.83
CA ILE A 55 0.25 -6.57 -3.15
C ILE A 55 0.21 -5.38 -4.12
N VAL A 56 0.75 -5.56 -5.33
CA VAL A 56 0.72 -4.53 -6.38
C VAL A 56 -0.72 -4.25 -6.85
N GLU A 57 -1.54 -5.30 -7.00
CA GLU A 57 -2.96 -5.11 -7.31
C GLU A 57 -3.72 -4.40 -6.19
N ARG A 58 -3.39 -4.70 -4.93
CA ARG A 58 -3.98 -4.00 -3.77
C ARG A 58 -3.62 -2.51 -3.78
N LEU A 59 -2.37 -2.15 -4.12
CA LEU A 59 -1.96 -0.77 -4.30
C LEU A 59 -2.76 -0.09 -5.43
N ILE A 60 -2.88 -0.72 -6.59
CA ILE A 60 -3.66 -0.22 -7.74
C ILE A 60 -5.12 0.02 -7.33
N ASN A 61 -5.74 -0.96 -6.68
CA ASN A 61 -7.13 -0.85 -6.23
C ASN A 61 -7.30 0.29 -5.22
N LYS A 62 -6.33 0.48 -4.33
CA LYS A 62 -6.36 1.56 -3.34
C LYS A 62 -6.16 2.94 -3.96
N SER A 63 -5.39 3.03 -5.04
CA SER A 63 -5.11 4.29 -5.74
C SER A 63 -6.27 4.78 -6.62
N MET A 64 -7.35 4.02 -6.79
CA MET A 64 -8.49 4.42 -7.64
C MET A 64 -9.23 5.68 -7.19
N HIS A 65 -9.00 6.18 -5.98
CA HIS A 65 -9.63 7.41 -5.47
C HIS A 65 -8.91 8.70 -5.86
N PHE A 66 -7.84 8.65 -6.65
CA PHE A 66 -7.09 9.82 -7.09
C PHE A 66 -7.91 10.80 -7.93
N GLY A 67 -7.51 12.07 -7.90
CA GLY A 67 -8.04 13.13 -8.78
C GLY A 67 -8.83 14.23 -8.10
N LYS A 68 -9.19 14.09 -6.80
CA LYS A 68 -9.75 15.18 -5.97
C LYS A 68 -9.19 15.08 -4.55
N LYS A 69 -8.71 16.18 -3.99
CA LYS A 69 -8.09 16.19 -2.66
C LYS A 69 -9.06 15.75 -1.55
N TYR A 70 -10.29 16.24 -1.55
CA TYR A 70 -11.25 16.04 -0.45
C TYR A 70 -12.41 15.08 -0.73
N ALA A 71 -12.60 14.65 -1.98
CA ALA A 71 -13.71 13.77 -2.33
C ALA A 71 -13.42 12.32 -1.93
N LYS A 72 -14.24 11.75 -1.05
CA LYS A 72 -14.09 10.35 -0.61
C LYS A 72 -14.37 9.34 -1.73
N ASN A 73 -15.38 9.57 -2.55
CA ASN A 73 -15.92 8.55 -3.46
C ASN A 73 -15.88 8.94 -4.96
N THR A 74 -15.51 10.14 -5.31
CA THR A 74 -15.57 10.65 -6.70
C THR A 74 -14.22 11.20 -7.15
N GLY A 75 -13.25 10.33 -7.34
CA GLY A 75 -11.98 10.68 -8.00
C GLY A 75 -12.09 10.60 -9.52
N ARG A 76 -11.26 11.33 -10.25
CA ARG A 76 -11.18 11.24 -11.73
C ARG A 76 -10.65 9.87 -12.21
N MET A 77 -10.01 9.11 -11.32
CA MET A 77 -9.42 7.80 -11.59
C MET A 77 -10.33 6.63 -11.20
N THR A 78 -11.48 6.90 -10.59
CA THR A 78 -12.44 5.86 -10.18
C THR A 78 -12.87 4.99 -11.36
N GLY A 79 -12.74 3.67 -11.22
CA GLY A 79 -13.04 2.69 -12.26
C GLY A 79 -12.01 2.56 -13.38
N LYS A 80 -10.97 3.42 -13.44
CA LYS A 80 -9.96 3.42 -14.51
C LYS A 80 -8.75 2.54 -14.13
N LYS A 81 -8.99 1.26 -13.81
CA LYS A 81 -7.95 0.33 -13.34
C LYS A 81 -6.81 0.17 -14.35
N THR A 82 -7.11 0.03 -15.64
CA THR A 82 -6.10 -0.12 -16.69
C THR A 82 -5.16 1.08 -16.75
N LYS A 83 -5.68 2.32 -16.60
CA LYS A 83 -4.85 3.51 -16.54
C LYS A 83 -3.91 3.47 -15.34
N LEU A 84 -4.42 3.10 -14.16
CA LEU A 84 -3.60 2.98 -12.95
C LEU A 84 -2.56 1.86 -13.02
N ILE A 85 -2.85 0.76 -13.71
CA ILE A 85 -1.85 -0.28 -13.99
C ILE A 85 -0.67 0.30 -14.76
N ASN A 86 -0.93 1.10 -15.81
CA ASN A 86 0.12 1.75 -16.58
C ASN A 86 0.88 2.79 -15.73
N THR A 87 0.19 3.60 -14.94
CA THR A 87 0.79 4.54 -13.98
C THR A 87 1.75 3.82 -13.01
N VAL A 88 1.32 2.73 -12.39
CA VAL A 88 2.17 1.95 -11.47
C VAL A 88 3.35 1.32 -12.20
N LYS A 89 3.15 0.82 -13.42
CA LYS A 89 4.23 0.27 -14.24
C LYS A 89 5.32 1.32 -14.51
N THR A 90 4.94 2.53 -14.95
CA THR A 90 5.87 3.63 -15.19
C THR A 90 6.54 4.09 -13.90
N ALA A 91 5.81 4.18 -12.78
CA ALA A 91 6.39 4.52 -11.48
C ALA A 91 7.44 3.49 -11.04
N PHE A 92 7.21 2.20 -11.28
CA PHE A 92 8.18 1.14 -10.99
C PHE A 92 9.42 1.24 -11.87
N ASP A 93 9.27 1.59 -13.16
CA ASP A 93 10.41 1.84 -14.04
C ASP A 93 11.26 3.04 -13.51
N ILE A 94 10.63 4.10 -13.01
CA ILE A 94 11.33 5.25 -12.40
C ILE A 94 12.07 4.84 -11.11
N ILE A 95 11.44 4.04 -10.23
CA ILE A 95 12.06 3.54 -9.01
C ILE A 95 13.30 2.70 -9.34
N ALA A 96 13.18 1.78 -10.30
CA ALA A 96 14.30 0.93 -10.71
C ALA A 96 15.48 1.74 -11.28
N LEU A 97 15.20 2.77 -12.08
CA LEU A 97 16.22 3.66 -12.62
C LEU A 97 16.93 4.48 -11.53
N LYS A 98 16.19 4.93 -10.49
CA LYS A 98 16.75 5.75 -9.41
C LYS A 98 17.47 4.95 -8.35
N THR A 99 16.98 3.76 -8.01
CA THR A 99 17.49 2.95 -6.88
C THR A 99 18.34 1.76 -7.31
N GLY A 100 18.22 1.31 -8.56
CA GLY A 100 18.84 0.06 -9.03
C GLY A 100 18.30 -1.22 -8.38
N GLN A 101 17.25 -1.11 -7.52
CA GLN A 101 16.63 -2.23 -6.81
C GLN A 101 15.34 -2.67 -7.49
N ASN A 102 14.88 -3.89 -7.13
CA ASN A 102 13.56 -4.35 -7.54
C ASN A 102 12.46 -3.43 -6.95
N PRO A 103 11.64 -2.76 -7.77
CA PRO A 103 10.64 -1.81 -7.28
C PRO A 103 9.57 -2.46 -6.39
N VAL A 104 9.34 -3.77 -6.54
CA VAL A 104 8.41 -4.48 -5.65
C VAL A 104 9.00 -4.62 -4.24
N GLN A 105 10.32 -4.79 -4.13
CA GLN A 105 11.01 -4.78 -2.82
C GLN A 105 10.89 -3.41 -2.15
N VAL A 106 11.03 -2.33 -2.92
CA VAL A 106 10.85 -0.95 -2.41
C VAL A 106 9.41 -0.75 -1.93
N LEU A 107 8.41 -1.26 -2.67
CA LEU A 107 7.00 -1.22 -2.24
C LEU A 107 6.78 -2.00 -0.94
N VAL A 108 7.35 -3.20 -0.80
CA VAL A 108 7.20 -4.01 0.42
C VAL A 108 7.81 -3.28 1.61
N LYS A 109 9.03 -2.74 1.49
CA LYS A 109 9.65 -1.92 2.55
C LYS A 109 8.80 -0.69 2.90
N ALA A 110 8.26 0.01 1.90
CA ALA A 110 7.39 1.16 2.13
C ALA A 110 6.13 0.77 2.93
N ILE A 111 5.55 -0.40 2.67
CA ILE A 111 4.41 -0.93 3.42
C ILE A 111 4.82 -1.27 4.85
N GLU A 112 5.94 -1.96 5.06
CA GLU A 112 6.43 -2.33 6.39
C GLU A 112 6.63 -1.09 7.28
N PHE A 113 7.29 -0.06 6.76
CA PHE A 113 7.52 1.18 7.50
C PHE A 113 6.28 2.07 7.68
N SER A 114 5.26 1.91 6.85
CA SER A 114 4.00 2.65 6.96
C SER A 114 2.89 1.90 7.69
N ALA A 115 3.10 0.63 8.07
CA ALA A 115 2.11 -0.22 8.72
C ALA A 115 2.09 0.01 10.24
N PRO A 116 1.00 0.56 10.84
CA PRO A 116 0.89 0.75 12.28
C PRO A 116 0.75 -0.59 12.99
N THR A 117 1.39 -0.71 14.16
CA THR A 117 1.28 -1.89 15.03
C THR A 117 0.09 -1.77 15.97
N GLU A 118 -0.18 -0.56 16.46
CA GLU A 118 -1.24 -0.25 17.42
C GLU A 118 -2.22 0.77 16.84
N ASP A 119 -3.46 0.71 17.28
CA ASP A 119 -4.54 1.65 16.94
C ASP A 119 -5.43 1.82 18.19
N THR A 120 -6.29 2.84 18.21
CA THR A 120 -7.23 3.05 19.31
C THR A 120 -8.63 2.57 18.94
N THR A 121 -9.30 1.93 19.87
CA THR A 121 -10.72 1.59 19.76
C THR A 121 -11.55 2.30 20.79
N ARG A 122 -12.84 2.45 20.50
CA ARG A 122 -13.82 3.03 21.44
C ARG A 122 -14.56 1.93 22.16
N ILE A 123 -14.54 1.97 23.48
CA ILE A 123 -15.34 1.11 24.32
C ILE A 123 -16.32 1.99 25.08
N VAL A 124 -17.62 1.67 25.00
CA VAL A 124 -18.67 2.38 25.74
C VAL A 124 -19.02 1.56 26.97
N TYR A 125 -18.82 2.14 28.14
CA TYR A 125 -19.19 1.53 29.42
C TYR A 125 -19.95 2.54 30.26
N GLY A 126 -21.15 2.17 30.73
CA GLY A 126 -21.98 3.04 31.57
C GLY A 126 -22.31 4.41 30.95
N GLY A 127 -22.45 4.50 29.61
CA GLY A 127 -22.70 5.78 28.89
C GLY A 127 -21.44 6.64 28.64
N THR A 128 -20.29 6.25 29.20
CA THR A 128 -19.02 6.96 28.99
C THR A 128 -18.19 6.24 27.93
N THR A 129 -17.53 7.03 27.07
CA THR A 129 -16.68 6.49 26.00
C THR A 129 -15.21 6.53 26.42
N TYR A 130 -14.57 5.36 26.40
CA TYR A 130 -13.15 5.19 26.66
C TYR A 130 -12.41 4.86 25.38
N HIS A 131 -11.25 5.47 25.20
CA HIS A 131 -10.32 5.11 24.13
C HIS A 131 -9.25 4.17 24.69
N VAL A 132 -9.15 2.98 24.12
CA VAL A 132 -8.20 1.94 24.58
C VAL A 132 -7.31 1.55 23.41
N SER A 133 -6.01 1.40 23.69
CA SER A 133 -5.04 0.88 22.72
C SER A 133 -5.28 -0.59 22.43
N VAL A 134 -5.22 -0.97 21.15
CA VAL A 134 -5.36 -2.36 20.69
C VAL A 134 -4.35 -2.67 19.59
N ASP A 135 -3.91 -3.93 19.54
CA ASP A 135 -3.07 -4.41 18.45
C ASP A 135 -3.85 -4.51 17.15
N VAL A 136 -3.22 -4.14 16.05
CA VAL A 136 -3.82 -4.15 14.73
C VAL A 136 -3.59 -5.50 14.03
N ALA A 137 -4.65 -6.15 13.57
CA ALA A 137 -4.56 -7.41 12.82
C ALA A 137 -3.73 -7.22 11.51
N PRO A 138 -2.90 -8.21 11.09
CA PRO A 138 -1.98 -8.11 9.96
C PRO A 138 -2.60 -7.59 8.66
N ILE A 139 -3.78 -8.10 8.30
CA ILE A 139 -4.49 -7.66 7.08
C ILE A 139 -4.88 -6.18 7.17
N ARG A 140 -5.30 -5.71 8.35
CA ARG A 140 -5.64 -4.31 8.59
C ARG A 140 -4.40 -3.41 8.58
N ARG A 141 -3.27 -3.88 9.11
CA ARG A 141 -1.98 -3.18 9.05
C ARG A 141 -1.61 -2.87 7.61
N VAL A 142 -1.67 -3.86 6.70
CA VAL A 142 -1.41 -3.67 5.26
C VAL A 142 -2.42 -2.73 4.61
N ASP A 143 -3.71 -2.84 4.95
CA ASP A 143 -4.75 -1.96 4.41
C ASP A 143 -4.53 -0.49 4.82
N LEU A 144 -4.12 -0.24 6.07
CA LEU A 144 -3.81 1.10 6.58
C LEU A 144 -2.55 1.66 5.91
N ALA A 145 -1.48 0.86 5.80
CA ALA A 145 -0.25 1.26 5.11
C ALA A 145 -0.53 1.67 3.67
N LEU A 146 -1.24 0.84 2.91
CA LEU A 146 -1.64 1.16 1.53
C LEU A 146 -2.52 2.41 1.46
N LYS A 147 -3.38 2.65 2.46
CA LYS A 147 -4.19 3.87 2.55
C LYS A 147 -3.29 5.09 2.75
N PHE A 148 -2.37 5.05 3.70
CA PHE A 148 -1.49 6.19 4.00
C PHE A 148 -0.58 6.53 2.82
N ILE A 149 0.02 5.52 2.18
CA ILE A 149 0.82 5.71 0.96
C ILE A 149 -0.03 6.31 -0.17
N SER A 150 -1.21 5.78 -0.39
CA SER A 150 -2.12 6.24 -1.43
C SER A 150 -2.63 7.67 -1.17
N ASP A 151 -2.94 8.01 0.08
CA ASP A 151 -3.34 9.37 0.46
C ASP A 151 -2.16 10.35 0.31
N ALA A 152 -0.93 9.95 0.66
CA ALA A 152 0.28 10.75 0.46
C ALA A 152 0.53 11.07 -1.03
N ILE A 153 0.40 10.07 -1.91
CA ILE A 153 0.54 10.25 -3.36
C ILE A 153 -0.53 11.21 -3.88
N LYS A 154 -1.78 11.04 -3.44
CA LYS A 154 -2.91 11.87 -3.82
C LYS A 154 -2.71 13.33 -3.43
N GLU A 155 -2.27 13.59 -2.20
CA GLU A 155 -2.01 14.93 -1.70
C GLU A 155 -0.84 15.60 -2.43
N ALA A 156 0.25 14.87 -2.68
CA ALA A 156 1.40 15.36 -3.42
C ALA A 156 1.08 15.70 -4.88
N THR A 157 0.18 14.94 -5.51
CA THR A 157 -0.18 15.11 -6.92
C THR A 157 -1.18 16.25 -7.15
N PHE A 158 -1.94 16.64 -6.12
CA PHE A 158 -3.00 17.63 -6.29
C PHE A 158 -2.42 19.02 -6.58
N SER A 159 -2.88 19.63 -7.68
CA SER A 159 -2.42 20.95 -8.13
C SER A 159 -0.91 21.06 -8.38
N ASN A 160 -0.26 19.96 -8.73
CA ASN A 160 1.17 19.92 -9.02
C ASN A 160 1.40 19.66 -10.53
N PRO A 161 2.36 20.33 -11.19
CA PRO A 161 2.69 20.11 -12.60
C PRO A 161 3.35 18.76 -12.87
N LYS A 162 3.98 18.13 -11.85
CA LYS A 162 4.59 16.80 -11.99
C LYS A 162 3.52 15.71 -12.19
N PRO A 163 3.80 14.68 -13.01
CA PRO A 163 2.87 13.57 -13.23
C PRO A 163 2.75 12.66 -11.99
N ILE A 164 1.63 11.93 -11.93
CA ILE A 164 1.32 11.00 -10.83
C ILE A 164 2.40 9.93 -10.65
N GLU A 165 2.98 9.46 -11.75
CA GLU A 165 3.99 8.41 -11.80
C GLU A 165 5.25 8.81 -11.00
N GLU A 166 5.70 10.06 -11.16
CA GLU A 166 6.86 10.58 -10.44
C GLU A 166 6.57 10.74 -8.96
N HIS A 167 5.42 11.32 -8.60
CA HIS A 167 5.02 11.43 -7.19
C HIS A 167 4.86 10.08 -6.53
N MET A 168 4.30 9.09 -7.25
CA MET A 168 4.18 7.72 -6.73
C MET A 168 5.57 7.14 -6.45
N ALA A 169 6.52 7.28 -7.37
CA ALA A 169 7.88 6.81 -7.18
C ALA A 169 8.57 7.53 -6.01
N GLU A 170 8.46 8.85 -5.91
CA GLU A 170 9.04 9.64 -4.83
C GLU A 170 8.49 9.23 -3.46
N GLN A 171 7.17 9.13 -3.31
CA GLN A 171 6.52 8.75 -2.04
C GLN A 171 6.85 7.32 -1.61
N LEU A 172 6.93 6.38 -2.57
CA LEU A 172 7.34 5.00 -2.27
C LEU A 172 8.79 4.92 -1.81
N MET A 173 9.70 5.66 -2.44
CA MET A 173 11.12 5.69 -2.03
C MET A 173 11.31 6.34 -0.66
N LEU A 174 10.65 7.47 -0.38
CA LEU A 174 10.68 8.12 0.94
C LEU A 174 10.16 7.19 2.04
N ALA A 175 9.02 6.53 1.79
CA ALA A 175 8.45 5.58 2.74
C ALA A 175 9.35 4.36 2.95
N ALA A 176 9.99 3.83 1.89
CA ALA A 176 10.89 2.69 1.97
C ALA A 176 12.19 2.99 2.74
N ASN A 177 12.60 4.25 2.77
CA ASN A 177 13.75 4.70 3.55
C ASN A 177 13.37 5.08 5.00
N ASN A 178 12.11 4.87 5.39
CA ASN A 178 11.56 5.30 6.70
C ASN A 178 11.81 6.78 6.99
N ASP A 179 11.76 7.63 5.95
CA ASP A 179 11.99 9.05 6.12
C ASP A 179 10.83 9.70 6.91
N PRO A 180 11.12 10.40 8.02
CA PRO A 180 10.11 11.10 8.79
C PRO A 180 9.42 12.23 8.01
N SER A 181 9.96 12.66 6.88
CA SER A 181 9.29 13.62 5.99
C SER A 181 8.13 12.99 5.21
N ALA A 182 8.12 11.66 5.03
CA ALA A 182 7.08 10.95 4.31
C ALA A 182 5.73 11.04 5.04
N PRO A 183 4.64 11.51 4.38
CA PRO A 183 3.34 11.65 5.01
C PRO A 183 2.76 10.32 5.52
N SER A 184 3.08 9.19 4.85
CA SER A 184 2.66 7.86 5.28
C SER A 184 3.28 7.45 6.61
N VAL A 185 4.58 7.70 6.79
CA VAL A 185 5.32 7.43 8.03
C VAL A 185 4.84 8.35 9.15
N LYS A 186 4.62 9.65 8.86
CA LYS A 186 4.02 10.60 9.83
C LYS A 186 2.68 10.10 10.36
N LYS A 187 1.80 9.64 9.48
CA LYS A 187 0.48 9.12 9.85
C LYS A 187 0.57 7.88 10.73
N LYS A 188 1.48 6.95 10.42
CA LYS A 188 1.76 5.79 11.27
C LYS A 188 2.18 6.25 12.67
N ASN A 189 3.22 7.09 12.75
CA ASN A 189 3.78 7.55 14.03
C ASN A 189 2.75 8.33 14.87
N GLU A 190 1.87 9.11 14.22
CA GLU A 190 0.77 9.82 14.87
C GLU A 190 -0.22 8.83 15.52
N LEU A 191 -0.64 7.77 14.80
CA LEU A 191 -1.54 6.76 15.32
C LEU A 191 -0.92 5.99 16.49
N GLU A 192 0.31 5.53 16.36
CA GLU A 192 1.01 4.81 17.42
C GLU A 192 1.21 5.69 18.67
N ARG A 193 1.51 6.99 18.50
CA ARG A 193 1.61 7.94 19.61
C ARG A 193 0.27 8.09 20.34
N ILE A 194 -0.85 8.20 19.60
CA ILE A 194 -2.18 8.30 20.20
C ILE A 194 -2.54 6.99 20.92
N ALA A 195 -2.21 5.84 20.33
CA ALA A 195 -2.43 4.55 20.95
C ALA A 195 -1.65 4.40 22.27
N GLN A 196 -0.37 4.79 22.29
CA GLN A 196 0.45 4.77 23.50
C GLN A 196 -0.12 5.68 24.60
N ALA A 197 -0.67 6.84 24.25
CA ALA A 197 -1.30 7.75 25.21
C ALA A 197 -2.65 7.23 25.75
N SER A 198 -3.22 6.19 25.13
CA SER A 198 -4.51 5.59 25.48
C SER A 198 -4.37 4.22 26.19
N ARG A 199 -3.18 3.88 26.63
CA ARG A 199 -2.89 2.68 27.43
C ARG A 199 -3.34 2.80 28.88
#